data_b154620e29ca9a1b840b7b4f36d47032
#
_entry.id   b154620e29ca9a1b840b7b4f36d47032
#
_cell.length_a   1.000
_cell.length_b   1.000
_cell.length_c   1.000
_cell.angle_alpha   90.00
_cell.angle_beta   90.00
_cell.angle_gamma   90.00
#
_symmetry.space_group_name_H-M   'P 1'
#
loop_
_entity.id
_entity.type
_entity.pdbx_description
1 polymer ?
#
loop_
_entity_poly.entity_id
_entity_poly.type
_entity_poly.pdbx_seq_one_letter_code
_entity_poly.pdbx_strand_id
1 'polypeptide(L)'
;MATSCNRHDKTGYGLFAVAAAICVGVASATSTPAGWTDDFEAAQKQAEREDKLLLVDFSGSDWCGWCKKLDNEVFAKPEFLKGVKKDFVLVMIDSPRDKSLLSEKAAKQNPELQRKYRISGYPTVLIMDAAGEVLDKTGYRDGGAKAYVKYLMDVKKYARAVVGMKRDIANLPKGDPARLAKIDAVFASSDKETQRKNESFIEELLQNDPKGTYAAKYPFVKYCLPLEKKFQETCNELQGRFYKKLNEATPNGQRPSKETRDAVMAEVDAEAIELFGKVQKEVSDAKASAPKNAKKDIAELEKRIGTIIKQIRDRKKKK
;
A
#
# COMPACT_ATOMS: atom_id res chain seq x y z
N MET A 1 -60.45 70.93 0.57
CA MET A 1 -59.67 72.14 0.78
C MET A 1 -58.23 71.74 0.78
N ALA A 2 -57.56 71.98 -0.33
CA ALA A 2 -56.60 73.06 -0.51
C ALA A 2 -55.35 72.83 0.34
N THR A 3 -54.19 72.78 -0.09
CA THR A 3 -53.33 73.27 -1.17
C THR A 3 -51.94 72.86 -0.82
N SER A 4 -51.20 72.31 -1.75
CA SER A 4 -50.18 73.04 -2.52
C SER A 4 -48.81 73.19 -1.88
N CYS A 5 -47.84 72.79 -2.59
CA CYS A 5 -46.64 73.47 -3.07
C CYS A 5 -45.28 72.93 -2.52
N ASN A 6 -44.55 72.23 -3.33
CA ASN A 6 -43.50 72.65 -4.22
C ASN A 6 -42.22 73.17 -3.56
N ARG A 7 -41.10 72.55 -3.80
CA ARG A 7 -39.90 73.00 -4.50
C ARG A 7 -38.61 72.28 -4.07
N HIS A 8 -37.99 71.70 -5.00
CA HIS A 8 -36.53 71.65 -5.34
C HIS A 8 -35.52 71.99 -4.24
N ASP A 9 -34.59 71.15 -4.02
CA ASP A 9 -33.26 71.46 -4.54
C ASP A 9 -32.32 70.23 -4.61
N LYS A 10 -31.32 70.44 -5.40
CA LYS A 10 -30.37 69.53 -6.03
C LYS A 10 -29.21 69.15 -5.13
N THR A 11 -28.54 68.11 -5.61
CA THR A 11 -27.10 67.83 -5.55
C THR A 11 -26.56 67.04 -4.37
N GLY A 12 -25.98 65.92 -4.73
CA GLY A 12 -25.12 65.13 -3.85
C GLY A 12 -24.81 63.75 -4.42
N TYR A 13 -24.17 63.68 -5.60
CA TYR A 13 -23.61 62.42 -6.06
C TYR A 13 -22.44 61.97 -5.18
N GLY A 14 -22.69 61.13 -4.20
CA GLY A 14 -21.63 60.43 -3.49
C GLY A 14 -21.31 59.14 -4.22
N LEU A 15 -20.24 59.15 -5.02
CA LEU A 15 -19.61 57.96 -5.56
C LEU A 15 -19.02 57.11 -4.42
N PHE A 16 -19.72 56.12 -3.99
CA PHE A 16 -19.07 55.04 -3.23
C PHE A 16 -18.41 54.11 -4.23
N ALA A 17 -17.14 54.33 -4.49
CA ALA A 17 -16.26 53.37 -5.16
C ALA A 17 -16.10 52.14 -4.23
N VAL A 18 -16.85 51.08 -4.51
CA VAL A 18 -16.58 49.78 -3.95
C VAL A 18 -15.31 49.27 -4.62
N ALA A 19 -14.18 49.46 -3.98
CA ALA A 19 -12.94 48.80 -4.35
C ALA A 19 -13.14 47.29 -4.11
N ALA A 20 -13.53 46.55 -5.15
CA ALA A 20 -13.42 45.13 -5.15
C ALA A 20 -11.93 44.77 -5.11
N ALA A 21 -11.42 44.46 -3.93
CA ALA A 21 -10.11 43.84 -3.79
C ALA A 21 -10.17 42.46 -4.46
N ILE A 22 -9.72 42.40 -5.69
CA ILE A 22 -9.43 41.13 -6.36
C ILE A 22 -8.21 40.58 -5.64
N CYS A 23 -8.44 39.72 -4.66
CA CYS A 23 -7.41 38.82 -4.15
C CYS A 23 -7.06 37.87 -5.31
N VAL A 24 -6.08 38.29 -6.12
CA VAL A 24 -5.38 37.35 -7.00
C VAL A 24 -4.61 36.42 -6.07
N GLY A 25 -5.27 35.33 -5.66
CA GLY A 25 -4.58 34.24 -5.03
C GLY A 25 -3.53 33.75 -6.01
N VAL A 26 -2.28 33.94 -5.66
CA VAL A 26 -1.16 33.29 -6.36
C VAL A 26 -1.38 31.81 -6.16
N ALA A 27 -2.00 31.17 -7.15
CA ALA A 27 -2.07 29.72 -7.21
C ALA A 27 -0.62 29.26 -7.35
N SER A 28 -0.01 28.85 -6.25
CA SER A 28 1.24 28.09 -6.29
C SER A 28 0.98 26.93 -7.24
N ALA A 29 1.77 26.82 -8.28
CA ALA A 29 1.70 25.71 -9.21
C ALA A 29 2.07 24.42 -8.45
N THR A 30 1.06 23.78 -7.89
CA THR A 30 1.24 22.46 -7.28
C THR A 30 1.49 21.45 -8.39
N SER A 31 2.45 20.58 -8.21
CA SER A 31 2.79 19.51 -9.17
C SER A 31 1.69 18.43 -9.28
N THR A 32 0.55 18.68 -8.68
CA THR A 32 -0.56 17.72 -8.58
C THR A 32 -1.29 17.62 -9.92
N PRO A 33 -1.36 16.43 -10.54
CA PRO A 33 -2.04 16.24 -11.82
C PRO A 33 -3.54 16.54 -11.75
N ALA A 34 -4.14 16.88 -12.89
CA ALA A 34 -5.57 17.13 -12.99
C ALA A 34 -6.38 15.92 -12.49
N GLY A 35 -7.35 16.17 -11.58
CA GLY A 35 -8.19 15.14 -10.98
C GLY A 35 -7.60 14.47 -9.73
N TRP A 36 -6.38 14.85 -9.33
CA TRP A 36 -5.74 14.45 -8.10
C TRP A 36 -5.77 15.58 -7.07
N THR A 37 -5.66 15.25 -5.80
CA THR A 37 -5.44 16.22 -4.72
C THR A 37 -4.19 15.85 -3.93
N ASP A 38 -3.54 16.82 -3.30
CA ASP A 38 -2.44 16.63 -2.35
C ASP A 38 -2.90 16.72 -0.88
N ASP A 39 -4.20 16.98 -0.66
CA ASP A 39 -4.82 17.09 0.66
C ASP A 39 -5.46 15.77 1.08
N PHE A 40 -4.74 14.99 1.89
CA PHE A 40 -5.20 13.67 2.33
C PHE A 40 -6.45 13.75 3.20
N GLU A 41 -6.52 14.70 4.12
CA GLU A 41 -7.67 14.87 5.02
C GLU A 41 -8.94 15.27 4.26
N ALA A 42 -8.82 16.22 3.32
CA ALA A 42 -9.94 16.62 2.47
C ALA A 42 -10.41 15.45 1.60
N ALA A 43 -9.47 14.64 1.09
CA ALA A 43 -9.78 13.44 0.32
C ALA A 43 -10.53 12.39 1.14
N GLN A 44 -10.15 12.17 2.40
CA GLN A 44 -10.87 11.27 3.31
C GLN A 44 -12.33 11.71 3.51
N LYS A 45 -12.54 13.00 3.80
CA LYS A 45 -13.89 13.58 3.94
C LYS A 45 -14.71 13.47 2.66
N GLN A 46 -14.07 13.62 1.49
CA GLN A 46 -14.70 13.43 0.20
C GLN A 46 -15.07 11.97 -0.02
N ALA A 47 -14.15 11.05 0.24
CA ALA A 47 -14.37 9.61 0.06
C ALA A 47 -15.52 9.12 0.95
N GLU A 48 -15.61 9.60 2.19
CA GLU A 48 -16.70 9.28 3.11
C GLU A 48 -18.06 9.79 2.58
N ARG A 49 -18.12 11.06 2.16
CA ARG A 49 -19.40 11.64 1.64
C ARG A 49 -19.88 10.98 0.36
N GLU A 50 -18.95 10.56 -0.51
CA GLU A 50 -19.25 10.02 -1.83
C GLU A 50 -19.27 8.49 -1.87
N ASP A 51 -19.09 7.82 -0.73
CA ASP A 51 -18.91 6.35 -0.61
C ASP A 51 -17.88 5.82 -1.60
N LYS A 52 -16.69 6.47 -1.64
CA LYS A 52 -15.57 6.10 -2.49
C LYS A 52 -14.41 5.54 -1.68
N LEU A 53 -13.53 4.82 -2.36
CA LEU A 53 -12.23 4.46 -1.84
C LEU A 53 -11.21 5.58 -2.13
N LEU A 54 -10.11 5.57 -1.40
CA LEU A 54 -8.95 6.40 -1.71
C LEU A 54 -7.97 5.61 -2.57
N LEU A 55 -7.43 6.22 -3.59
CA LEU A 55 -6.24 5.75 -4.32
C LEU A 55 -5.11 6.74 -4.03
N VAL A 56 -4.15 6.33 -3.21
CA VAL A 56 -3.09 7.20 -2.69
C VAL A 56 -1.76 6.80 -3.29
N ASP A 57 -1.21 7.65 -4.17
CA ASP A 57 0.11 7.45 -4.78
C ASP A 57 1.19 8.18 -4.00
N PHE A 58 2.11 7.43 -3.42
CA PHE A 58 3.34 7.95 -2.86
C PHE A 58 4.40 8.00 -3.97
N SER A 59 4.78 9.22 -4.35
CA SER A 59 5.58 9.50 -5.53
C SER A 59 6.85 10.31 -5.22
N GLY A 60 7.75 10.38 -6.18
CA GLY A 60 8.91 11.27 -6.21
C GLY A 60 8.99 11.92 -7.60
N SER A 61 8.15 12.92 -7.84
CA SER A 61 7.82 13.45 -9.17
C SER A 61 9.02 13.92 -9.97
N ASP A 62 10.04 14.51 -9.33
CA ASP A 62 11.21 15.08 -9.99
C ASP A 62 12.38 14.11 -10.17
N TRP A 63 12.45 13.02 -9.38
CA TRP A 63 13.61 12.13 -9.38
C TRP A 63 13.31 10.64 -9.63
N CYS A 64 12.07 10.16 -9.35
CA CYS A 64 11.74 8.74 -9.42
C CYS A 64 11.36 8.32 -10.84
N GLY A 65 12.22 7.58 -11.54
CA GLY A 65 11.96 7.13 -12.91
C GLY A 65 10.73 6.23 -13.05
N TRP A 66 10.49 5.32 -12.09
CA TRP A 66 9.32 4.45 -12.09
C TRP A 66 8.01 5.19 -11.80
N CYS A 67 8.06 6.27 -10.99
CA CYS A 67 6.91 7.13 -10.75
C CYS A 67 6.52 7.88 -12.02
N LYS A 68 7.50 8.47 -12.72
CA LYS A 68 7.28 9.12 -14.01
C LYS A 68 6.73 8.16 -15.06
N LYS A 69 7.20 6.91 -15.04
CA LYS A 69 6.68 5.86 -15.94
C LYS A 69 5.22 5.54 -15.62
N LEU A 70 4.87 5.37 -14.33
CA LEU A 70 3.50 5.12 -13.89
C LEU A 70 2.57 6.28 -14.26
N ASP A 71 3.01 7.52 -14.03
CA ASP A 71 2.25 8.71 -14.41
C ASP A 71 2.00 8.74 -15.93
N ASN A 72 3.06 8.64 -16.73
CA ASN A 72 2.98 8.74 -18.17
C ASN A 72 2.16 7.61 -18.84
N GLU A 73 2.27 6.38 -18.36
CA GLU A 73 1.62 5.22 -18.97
C GLU A 73 0.21 4.96 -18.42
N VAL A 74 -0.10 5.46 -17.22
CA VAL A 74 -1.35 5.16 -16.52
C VAL A 74 -2.07 6.42 -16.06
N PHE A 75 -1.53 7.16 -15.09
CA PHE A 75 -2.28 8.16 -14.33
C PHE A 75 -2.65 9.40 -15.13
N ALA A 76 -1.79 9.84 -16.07
CA ALA A 76 -2.07 10.95 -16.98
C ALA A 76 -3.02 10.55 -18.14
N LYS A 77 -3.40 9.28 -18.28
CA LYS A 77 -4.26 8.84 -19.38
C LYS A 77 -5.73 9.13 -19.11
N PRO A 78 -6.47 9.70 -20.09
CA PRO A 78 -7.90 9.95 -19.95
C PRO A 78 -8.72 8.70 -19.63
N GLU A 79 -8.31 7.53 -20.15
CA GLU A 79 -8.95 6.24 -19.88
C GLU A 79 -8.86 5.87 -18.40
N PHE A 80 -7.71 6.14 -17.76
CA PHE A 80 -7.54 5.91 -16.35
C PHE A 80 -8.48 6.80 -15.53
N LEU A 81 -8.39 8.13 -15.71
CA LEU A 81 -9.21 9.09 -14.99
C LEU A 81 -10.72 8.81 -15.14
N LYS A 82 -11.15 8.53 -16.38
CA LYS A 82 -12.55 8.16 -16.67
C LYS A 82 -12.94 6.85 -15.99
N GLY A 83 -12.03 5.89 -15.93
CA GLY A 83 -12.28 4.56 -15.38
C GLY A 83 -12.42 4.54 -13.87
N VAL A 84 -11.72 5.44 -13.14
CA VAL A 84 -11.65 5.38 -11.67
C VAL A 84 -12.46 6.45 -10.94
N LYS A 85 -12.81 7.58 -11.57
CA LYS A 85 -13.44 8.76 -10.94
C LYS A 85 -14.74 8.50 -10.17
N LYS A 86 -15.49 7.46 -10.54
CA LYS A 86 -16.74 7.09 -9.88
C LYS A 86 -16.52 6.38 -8.56
N ASP A 87 -15.37 5.73 -8.42
CA ASP A 87 -15.10 4.76 -7.36
C ASP A 87 -13.97 5.16 -6.43
N PHE A 88 -13.11 6.10 -6.88
CA PHE A 88 -11.93 6.53 -6.13
C PHE A 88 -11.82 8.05 -6.05
N VAL A 89 -11.34 8.53 -4.91
CA VAL A 89 -10.73 9.84 -4.74
C VAL A 89 -9.22 9.66 -4.90
N LEU A 90 -8.60 10.44 -5.79
CA LEU A 90 -7.19 10.30 -6.15
C LEU A 90 -6.34 11.26 -5.34
N VAL A 91 -5.34 10.74 -4.64
CA VAL A 91 -4.45 11.51 -3.75
C VAL A 91 -3.01 11.27 -4.14
N MET A 92 -2.25 12.34 -4.35
CA MET A 92 -0.81 12.28 -4.61
C MET A 92 -0.03 12.78 -3.39
N ILE A 93 0.77 11.92 -2.81
CA ILE A 93 1.68 12.23 -1.70
C ILE A 93 3.09 12.28 -2.27
N ASP A 94 3.44 13.45 -2.82
CA ASP A 94 4.72 13.64 -3.50
C ASP A 94 5.87 13.88 -2.51
N SER A 95 7.05 13.38 -2.86
CA SER A 95 8.32 13.55 -2.15
C SER A 95 9.41 14.07 -3.09
N PRO A 96 9.25 15.25 -3.67
CA PRO A 96 10.24 15.80 -4.58
C PRO A 96 11.51 16.20 -3.84
N ARG A 97 12.63 16.24 -4.57
CA ARG A 97 13.88 16.83 -4.08
C ARG A 97 13.74 18.36 -3.98
N ASP A 98 13.12 18.98 -4.97
CA ASP A 98 12.76 20.39 -4.94
C ASP A 98 11.50 20.61 -4.11
N LYS A 99 11.68 21.05 -2.87
CA LYS A 99 10.57 21.30 -1.93
C LYS A 99 9.66 22.46 -2.32
N SER A 100 10.10 23.34 -3.24
CA SER A 100 9.25 24.42 -3.76
C SER A 100 8.05 23.93 -4.57
N LEU A 101 8.08 22.66 -5.03
CA LEU A 101 6.98 22.01 -5.73
C LEU A 101 5.81 21.61 -4.82
N LEU A 102 5.98 21.70 -3.50
CA LEU A 102 4.95 21.32 -2.53
C LEU A 102 4.22 22.55 -1.98
N SER A 103 2.91 22.39 -1.75
CA SER A 103 2.18 23.32 -0.89
C SER A 103 2.72 23.25 0.55
N GLU A 104 2.53 24.30 1.35
CA GLU A 104 2.92 24.27 2.77
C GLU A 104 2.25 23.12 3.53
N LYS A 105 0.99 22.83 3.21
CA LYS A 105 0.24 21.71 3.78
C LYS A 105 0.88 20.39 3.40
N ALA A 106 1.17 20.17 2.12
CA ALA A 106 1.79 18.94 1.63
C ALA A 106 3.19 18.74 2.24
N ALA A 107 4.00 19.81 2.36
CA ALA A 107 5.33 19.74 2.95
C ALA A 107 5.32 19.25 4.41
N LYS A 108 4.29 19.56 5.18
CA LYS A 108 4.10 19.08 6.56
C LYS A 108 3.49 17.67 6.60
N GLN A 109 2.43 17.44 5.84
CA GLN A 109 1.64 16.22 5.82
C GLN A 109 2.42 15.02 5.27
N ASN A 110 3.11 15.19 4.12
CA ASN A 110 3.64 14.06 3.36
C ASN A 110 4.67 13.21 4.13
N PRO A 111 5.64 13.79 4.88
CA PRO A 111 6.56 13.01 5.71
C PRO A 111 5.86 12.21 6.82
N GLU A 112 4.77 12.73 7.38
CA GLU A 112 4.00 12.05 8.42
C GLU A 112 3.25 10.85 7.85
N LEU A 113 2.60 11.00 6.70
CA LEU A 113 1.92 9.93 6.01
C LEU A 113 2.89 8.83 5.57
N GLN A 114 4.09 9.19 5.07
CA GLN A 114 5.12 8.22 4.72
C GLN A 114 5.54 7.37 5.92
N ARG A 115 5.75 8.00 7.09
CA ARG A 115 6.07 7.27 8.33
C ARG A 115 4.89 6.39 8.78
N LYS A 116 3.67 6.96 8.81
CA LYS A 116 2.45 6.26 9.21
C LYS A 116 2.25 4.97 8.40
N TYR A 117 2.40 5.06 7.09
CA TYR A 117 2.18 3.93 6.18
C TYR A 117 3.46 3.15 5.83
N ARG A 118 4.57 3.44 6.50
CA ARG A 118 5.86 2.75 6.36
C ARG A 118 6.29 2.64 4.89
N ILE A 119 6.27 3.77 4.18
CA ILE A 119 6.66 3.82 2.77
C ILE A 119 8.18 3.68 2.67
N SER A 120 8.64 2.60 2.04
CA SER A 120 10.06 2.26 1.88
C SER A 120 10.55 2.32 0.43
N GLY A 121 9.68 2.60 -0.52
CA GLY A 121 10.02 2.66 -1.95
C GLY A 121 8.97 3.38 -2.79
N TYR A 122 9.33 3.74 -4.00
CA TYR A 122 8.51 4.54 -4.91
C TYR A 122 8.48 3.93 -6.33
N PRO A 123 7.31 3.97 -7.04
CA PRO A 123 6.03 4.39 -6.52
C PRO A 123 5.44 3.36 -5.56
N THR A 124 4.72 3.82 -4.54
CA THR A 124 3.85 2.98 -3.73
C THR A 124 2.43 3.51 -3.82
N VAL A 125 1.51 2.68 -4.29
CA VAL A 125 0.09 3.03 -4.43
C VAL A 125 -0.71 2.24 -3.41
N LEU A 126 -1.43 2.95 -2.53
CA LEU A 126 -2.30 2.35 -1.54
C LEU A 126 -3.75 2.53 -1.93
N ILE A 127 -4.53 1.47 -1.82
CA ILE A 127 -5.99 1.51 -1.89
C ILE A 127 -6.48 1.48 -0.45
N MET A 128 -7.26 2.50 -0.06
CA MET A 128 -7.71 2.67 1.32
C MET A 128 -9.22 2.90 1.38
N ASP A 129 -9.80 2.64 2.56
CA ASP A 129 -11.13 3.17 2.89
C ASP A 129 -11.07 4.66 3.26
N ALA A 130 -12.22 5.28 3.47
CA ALA A 130 -12.31 6.68 3.86
C ALA A 130 -11.67 6.99 5.22
N ALA A 131 -11.57 6.02 6.12
CA ALA A 131 -10.87 6.16 7.40
C ALA A 131 -9.33 6.13 7.24
N GLY A 132 -8.82 5.79 6.04
CA GLY A 132 -7.40 5.67 5.76
C GLY A 132 -6.82 4.30 6.17
N GLU A 133 -7.67 3.29 6.33
CA GLU A 133 -7.20 1.92 6.53
C GLU A 133 -6.79 1.32 5.17
N VAL A 134 -5.61 0.72 5.13
CA VAL A 134 -5.06 0.14 3.90
C VAL A 134 -5.77 -1.17 3.60
N LEU A 135 -6.42 -1.23 2.44
CA LEU A 135 -7.12 -2.40 1.93
C LEU A 135 -6.26 -3.19 0.93
N ASP A 136 -5.44 -2.47 0.14
CA ASP A 136 -4.47 -3.07 -0.77
C ASP A 136 -3.27 -2.15 -1.00
N LYS A 137 -2.15 -2.75 -1.45
CA LYS A 137 -0.90 -2.06 -1.79
C LYS A 137 -0.36 -2.57 -3.12
N THR A 138 0.00 -1.63 -3.98
CA THR A 138 0.60 -1.92 -5.28
C THR A 138 1.65 -0.86 -5.63
N GLY A 139 2.07 -0.80 -6.88
CA GLY A 139 2.98 0.17 -7.46
C GLY A 139 2.83 0.18 -8.97
N TYR A 140 3.94 0.32 -9.71
CA TYR A 140 3.92 0.18 -11.16
C TYR A 140 3.50 -1.25 -11.57
N ARG A 141 2.64 -1.34 -12.59
CA ARG A 141 2.18 -2.58 -13.20
C ARG A 141 2.23 -2.43 -14.73
N ASP A 142 2.73 -3.44 -15.41
CA ASP A 142 2.70 -3.48 -16.88
C ASP A 142 1.27 -3.57 -17.43
N GLY A 143 1.08 -3.14 -18.69
CA GLY A 143 -0.19 -3.24 -19.40
C GLY A 143 -0.95 -1.92 -19.55
N GLY A 144 -0.42 -0.81 -19.01
CA GLY A 144 -0.94 0.54 -19.19
C GLY A 144 -2.28 0.81 -18.49
N ALA A 145 -2.92 1.93 -18.83
CA ALA A 145 -4.09 2.46 -18.12
C ALA A 145 -5.27 1.47 -18.05
N LYS A 146 -5.61 0.78 -19.16
CA LYS A 146 -6.75 -0.15 -19.17
C LYS A 146 -6.54 -1.34 -18.24
N ALA A 147 -5.35 -1.93 -18.23
CA ALA A 147 -5.03 -3.05 -17.38
C ALA A 147 -5.01 -2.61 -15.89
N TYR A 148 -4.51 -1.41 -15.62
CA TYR A 148 -4.48 -0.86 -14.27
C TYR A 148 -5.89 -0.57 -13.74
N VAL A 149 -6.78 0.01 -14.56
CA VAL A 149 -8.19 0.21 -14.20
C VAL A 149 -8.87 -1.12 -13.90
N LYS A 150 -8.66 -2.14 -14.76
CA LYS A 150 -9.23 -3.47 -14.51
C LYS A 150 -8.78 -4.01 -13.15
N TYR A 151 -7.48 -3.97 -12.88
CA TYR A 151 -6.94 -4.37 -11.58
C TYR A 151 -7.61 -3.62 -10.41
N LEU A 152 -7.74 -2.28 -10.49
CA LEU A 152 -8.38 -1.49 -9.44
C LEU A 152 -9.86 -1.86 -9.25
N MET A 153 -10.59 -2.20 -10.31
CA MET A 153 -11.98 -2.65 -10.21
C MET A 153 -12.09 -4.02 -9.52
N ASP A 154 -11.15 -4.94 -9.80
CA ASP A 154 -11.08 -6.24 -9.12
C ASP A 154 -10.78 -6.04 -7.63
N VAL A 155 -9.79 -5.19 -7.28
CA VAL A 155 -9.46 -4.82 -5.89
C VAL A 155 -10.67 -4.14 -5.21
N LYS A 156 -11.33 -3.18 -5.87
CA LYS A 156 -12.49 -2.48 -5.31
C LYS A 156 -13.60 -3.43 -4.88
N LYS A 157 -13.93 -4.39 -5.73
CA LYS A 157 -14.99 -5.38 -5.44
C LYS A 157 -14.71 -6.09 -4.11
N TYR A 158 -13.48 -6.53 -3.94
CA TYR A 158 -13.05 -7.19 -2.73
C TYR A 158 -12.93 -6.21 -1.54
N ALA A 159 -12.32 -5.05 -1.74
CA ALA A 159 -12.16 -4.03 -0.70
C ALA A 159 -13.52 -3.61 -0.10
N ARG A 160 -14.53 -3.40 -0.93
CA ARG A 160 -15.89 -3.10 -0.46
C ARG A 160 -16.52 -4.24 0.34
N ALA A 161 -16.28 -5.48 -0.04
CA ALA A 161 -16.75 -6.63 0.73
C ALA A 161 -16.09 -6.69 2.11
N VAL A 162 -14.78 -6.43 2.20
CA VAL A 162 -14.05 -6.35 3.48
C VAL A 162 -14.54 -5.20 4.34
N VAL A 163 -14.72 -4.00 3.79
CA VAL A 163 -15.24 -2.84 4.52
C VAL A 163 -16.64 -3.12 5.05
N GLY A 164 -17.52 -3.66 4.21
CA GLY A 164 -18.88 -4.06 4.62
C GLY A 164 -18.86 -5.09 5.74
N MET A 165 -18.05 -6.14 5.59
CA MET A 165 -17.87 -7.16 6.63
C MET A 165 -17.39 -6.54 7.95
N LYS A 166 -16.35 -5.71 7.93
CA LYS A 166 -15.80 -5.06 9.14
C LYS A 166 -16.89 -4.27 9.89
N ARG A 167 -17.70 -3.50 9.16
CA ARG A 167 -18.83 -2.78 9.73
C ARG A 167 -19.83 -3.73 10.37
N ASP A 168 -20.20 -4.79 9.67
CA ASP A 168 -21.22 -5.76 10.10
C ASP A 168 -20.79 -6.57 11.31
N ILE A 169 -19.48 -6.77 11.52
CA ILE A 169 -18.94 -7.52 12.66
C ILE A 169 -18.45 -6.63 13.79
N ALA A 170 -18.48 -5.29 13.66
CA ALA A 170 -17.91 -4.36 14.62
C ALA A 170 -18.39 -4.57 16.07
N ASN A 171 -19.70 -4.88 16.23
CA ASN A 171 -20.33 -5.09 17.53
C ASN A 171 -20.48 -6.59 17.91
N LEU A 172 -19.93 -7.50 17.12
CA LEU A 172 -19.98 -8.93 17.42
C LEU A 172 -18.67 -9.38 18.10
N PRO A 173 -18.74 -10.09 19.24
CA PRO A 173 -17.56 -10.61 19.92
C PRO A 173 -16.74 -11.55 19.01
N LYS A 174 -15.43 -11.66 19.27
CA LYS A 174 -14.61 -12.68 18.61
C LYS A 174 -15.12 -14.07 18.94
N GLY A 175 -15.17 -14.94 17.93
CA GLY A 175 -15.68 -16.30 18.07
C GLY A 175 -17.21 -16.43 18.00
N ASP A 176 -17.96 -15.32 17.95
CA ASP A 176 -19.41 -15.36 17.75
C ASP A 176 -19.76 -16.04 16.41
N PRO A 177 -20.69 -17.01 16.38
CA PRO A 177 -21.03 -17.74 15.16
C PRO A 177 -21.49 -16.84 14.00
N ALA A 178 -22.23 -15.76 14.28
CA ALA A 178 -22.67 -14.82 13.24
C ALA A 178 -21.49 -14.01 12.69
N ARG A 179 -20.52 -13.65 13.55
CA ARG A 179 -19.28 -13.01 13.15
C ARG A 179 -18.45 -13.93 12.26
N LEU A 180 -18.24 -15.17 12.67
CA LEU A 180 -17.47 -16.16 11.91
C LEU A 180 -18.12 -16.43 10.53
N ALA A 181 -19.45 -16.55 10.48
CA ALA A 181 -20.17 -16.72 9.21
C ALA A 181 -19.97 -15.55 8.25
N LYS A 182 -19.96 -14.30 8.74
CA LYS A 182 -19.72 -13.10 7.92
C LYS A 182 -18.27 -13.04 7.39
N ILE A 183 -17.31 -13.38 8.23
CA ILE A 183 -15.89 -13.48 7.82
C ILE A 183 -15.76 -14.55 6.73
N ASP A 184 -16.29 -15.75 6.97
CA ASP A 184 -16.22 -16.86 6.03
C ASP A 184 -16.87 -16.52 4.68
N ALA A 185 -18.00 -15.84 4.67
CA ALA A 185 -18.68 -15.43 3.43
C ALA A 185 -17.81 -14.53 2.53
N VAL A 186 -16.98 -13.68 3.10
CA VAL A 186 -16.08 -12.79 2.34
C VAL A 186 -14.86 -13.55 1.81
N PHE A 187 -14.26 -14.43 2.62
CA PHE A 187 -12.98 -15.05 2.27
C PHE A 187 -13.10 -16.42 1.59
N ALA A 188 -14.27 -17.04 1.59
CA ALA A 188 -14.48 -18.40 1.06
C ALA A 188 -14.02 -18.60 -0.38
N SER A 189 -14.17 -17.57 -1.23
CA SER A 189 -13.78 -17.59 -2.63
C SER A 189 -12.60 -16.66 -2.95
N SER A 190 -11.93 -16.12 -1.94
CA SER A 190 -10.80 -15.22 -2.12
C SER A 190 -9.52 -15.98 -2.55
N ASP A 191 -8.64 -15.30 -3.28
CA ASP A 191 -7.33 -15.84 -3.62
C ASP A 191 -6.37 -15.79 -2.42
N LYS A 192 -5.22 -16.44 -2.56
CA LYS A 192 -4.21 -16.54 -1.49
C LYS A 192 -3.61 -15.20 -1.08
N GLU A 193 -3.45 -14.28 -2.02
CA GLU A 193 -2.91 -12.94 -1.72
C GLU A 193 -3.89 -12.15 -0.86
N THR A 194 -5.15 -12.25 -1.17
CA THR A 194 -6.26 -11.71 -0.40
C THR A 194 -6.33 -12.32 1.00
N GLN A 195 -6.20 -13.65 1.10
CA GLN A 195 -6.14 -14.35 2.39
C GLN A 195 -4.93 -13.92 3.23
N ARG A 196 -3.75 -13.77 2.61
CA ARG A 196 -2.53 -13.29 3.27
C ARG A 196 -2.72 -11.88 3.85
N LYS A 197 -3.28 -10.94 3.08
CA LYS A 197 -3.52 -9.55 3.51
C LYS A 197 -4.52 -9.44 4.68
N ASN A 198 -5.39 -10.44 4.83
CA ASN A 198 -6.47 -10.46 5.82
C ASN A 198 -6.37 -11.68 6.74
N GLU A 199 -5.17 -12.20 6.94
CA GLU A 199 -4.94 -13.45 7.69
C GLU A 199 -5.57 -13.43 9.09
N SER A 200 -5.56 -12.28 9.79
CA SER A 200 -6.10 -12.17 11.15
C SER A 200 -7.58 -12.55 11.26
N PHE A 201 -8.38 -12.29 10.21
CA PHE A 201 -9.76 -12.74 10.16
C PHE A 201 -9.87 -14.25 9.92
N ILE A 202 -9.00 -14.79 9.06
CA ILE A 202 -8.98 -16.24 8.79
C ILE A 202 -8.41 -17.01 9.99
N GLU A 203 -7.42 -16.45 10.69
CA GLU A 203 -6.92 -17.00 11.95
C GLU A 203 -8.04 -17.08 13.01
N GLU A 204 -8.92 -16.08 13.09
CA GLU A 204 -10.09 -16.12 13.97
C GLU A 204 -11.01 -17.31 13.64
N LEU A 205 -11.25 -17.59 12.34
CA LEU A 205 -11.98 -18.78 11.91
C LEU A 205 -11.27 -20.06 12.35
N LEU A 206 -9.96 -20.14 12.13
CA LEU A 206 -9.15 -21.33 12.43
C LEU A 206 -9.05 -21.60 13.95
N GLN A 207 -9.07 -20.56 14.79
CA GLN A 207 -9.10 -20.68 16.25
C GLN A 207 -10.43 -21.23 16.78
N ASN A 208 -11.52 -21.02 16.03
CA ASN A 208 -12.87 -21.44 16.38
C ASN A 208 -13.34 -22.63 15.51
N ASP A 209 -12.41 -23.52 15.13
CA ASP A 209 -12.64 -24.64 14.19
C ASP A 209 -12.47 -26.03 14.82
N PRO A 210 -13.33 -26.44 15.78
CA PRO A 210 -13.18 -27.73 16.46
C PRO A 210 -13.37 -28.93 15.54
N LYS A 211 -13.98 -28.75 14.36
CA LYS A 211 -14.26 -29.81 13.37
C LYS A 211 -13.28 -29.81 12.20
N GLY A 212 -12.35 -28.88 12.12
CA GLY A 212 -11.41 -28.74 11.00
C GLY A 212 -12.05 -28.24 9.69
N THR A 213 -13.25 -27.68 9.75
CA THR A 213 -13.99 -27.17 8.57
C THR A 213 -13.26 -26.00 7.92
N TYR A 214 -12.85 -25.02 8.71
CA TYR A 214 -12.11 -23.86 8.22
C TYR A 214 -10.67 -24.22 7.83
N ALA A 215 -10.03 -25.14 8.55
CA ALA A 215 -8.71 -25.65 8.18
C ALA A 215 -8.72 -26.33 6.80
N ALA A 216 -9.78 -27.07 6.45
CA ALA A 216 -9.95 -27.64 5.13
C ALA A 216 -10.23 -26.57 4.04
N LYS A 217 -10.93 -25.49 4.39
CA LYS A 217 -11.33 -24.41 3.48
C LYS A 217 -10.20 -23.41 3.24
N TYR A 218 -9.35 -23.15 4.25
CA TYR A 218 -8.24 -22.18 4.21
C TYR A 218 -6.87 -22.87 4.40
N PRO A 219 -6.52 -23.87 3.60
CA PRO A 219 -5.30 -24.67 3.78
C PRO A 219 -4.04 -23.82 3.62
N PHE A 220 -4.08 -22.79 2.77
CA PHE A 220 -2.96 -21.88 2.59
C PHE A 220 -2.62 -21.14 3.90
N VAL A 221 -3.60 -20.52 4.55
CA VAL A 221 -3.38 -19.79 5.81
C VAL A 221 -2.99 -20.72 6.95
N LYS A 222 -3.61 -21.91 7.02
CA LYS A 222 -3.33 -22.88 8.09
C LYS A 222 -1.94 -23.50 8.00
N TYR A 223 -1.49 -23.87 6.80
CA TYR A 223 -0.32 -24.74 6.63
C TYR A 223 0.85 -24.07 5.90
N CYS A 224 0.60 -23.17 4.96
CA CYS A 224 1.66 -22.59 4.14
C CYS A 224 2.12 -21.22 4.64
N LEU A 225 1.20 -20.34 5.00
CA LEU A 225 1.52 -18.97 5.40
C LEU A 225 2.46 -18.88 6.62
N PRO A 226 2.35 -19.70 7.69
CA PRO A 226 3.32 -19.70 8.78
C PRO A 226 4.75 -20.02 8.33
N LEU A 227 4.89 -20.97 7.40
CA LEU A 227 6.18 -21.35 6.81
C LEU A 227 6.76 -20.21 5.94
N GLU A 228 5.92 -19.56 5.15
CA GLU A 228 6.34 -18.38 4.37
C GLU A 228 6.80 -17.23 5.26
N LYS A 229 6.11 -16.96 6.37
CA LYS A 229 6.52 -15.95 7.36
C LYS A 229 7.89 -16.28 7.94
N LYS A 230 8.09 -17.51 8.38
CA LYS A 230 9.38 -17.95 8.93
C LYS A 230 10.51 -17.83 7.90
N PHE A 231 10.24 -18.19 6.65
CA PHE A 231 11.20 -17.98 5.56
C PHE A 231 11.52 -16.49 5.38
N GLN A 232 10.51 -15.62 5.38
CA GLN A 232 10.71 -14.18 5.24
C GLN A 232 11.45 -13.56 6.42
N GLU A 233 11.17 -13.99 7.64
CA GLU A 233 11.90 -13.60 8.85
C GLU A 233 13.38 -13.98 8.75
N THR A 234 13.67 -15.19 8.29
CA THR A 234 15.05 -15.64 8.03
C THR A 234 15.74 -14.75 6.98
N CYS A 235 15.05 -14.38 5.91
CA CYS A 235 15.59 -13.46 4.89
C CYS A 235 15.91 -12.09 5.49
N ASN A 236 14.99 -11.54 6.29
CA ASN A 236 15.15 -10.23 6.93
C ASN A 236 16.30 -10.24 7.95
N GLU A 237 16.42 -11.31 8.73
CA GLU A 237 17.51 -11.50 9.69
C GLU A 237 18.87 -11.53 8.98
N LEU A 238 19.00 -12.32 7.92
CA LEU A 238 20.24 -12.38 7.13
C LEU A 238 20.59 -11.04 6.48
N GLN A 239 19.58 -10.33 5.97
CA GLN A 239 19.78 -9.00 5.43
C GLN A 239 20.26 -8.02 6.52
N GLY A 240 19.67 -8.05 7.70
CA GLY A 240 20.08 -7.25 8.84
C GLY A 240 21.53 -7.54 9.27
N ARG A 241 21.91 -8.83 9.36
CA ARG A 241 23.29 -9.26 9.66
C ARG A 241 24.29 -8.77 8.60
N PHE A 242 23.92 -8.85 7.32
CA PHE A 242 24.76 -8.34 6.22
C PHE A 242 25.03 -6.84 6.37
N TYR A 243 24.00 -6.03 6.56
CA TYR A 243 24.18 -4.58 6.70
C TYR A 243 24.94 -4.21 7.99
N LYS A 244 24.69 -4.91 9.10
CA LYS A 244 25.43 -4.70 10.34
C LYS A 244 26.93 -4.94 10.14
N LYS A 245 27.29 -6.12 9.61
CA LYS A 245 28.69 -6.47 9.34
C LYS A 245 29.34 -5.52 8.32
N LEU A 246 28.57 -5.09 7.31
CA LEU A 246 29.06 -4.15 6.31
C LEU A 246 29.37 -2.78 6.92
N ASN A 247 28.52 -2.28 7.82
CA ASN A 247 28.75 -1.03 8.54
C ASN A 247 29.96 -1.13 9.50
N GLU A 248 30.12 -2.28 10.17
CA GLU A 248 31.29 -2.54 11.04
C GLU A 248 32.60 -2.58 10.24
N ALA A 249 32.57 -3.15 9.05
CA ALA A 249 33.71 -3.25 8.15
C ALA A 249 34.01 -1.95 7.37
N THR A 250 33.15 -0.94 7.47
CA THR A 250 33.26 0.31 6.72
C THR A 250 33.23 1.50 7.67
N PRO A 251 34.37 1.95 8.19
CA PRO A 251 34.39 3.07 9.15
C PRO A 251 33.97 4.39 8.50
N ASN A 252 33.33 5.25 9.30
CA ASN A 252 33.05 6.66 9.00
C ASN A 252 32.10 6.96 7.81
N GLY A 253 31.12 6.12 7.53
CA GLY A 253 30.09 6.41 6.53
C GLY A 253 30.60 6.43 5.08
N GLN A 254 31.79 5.91 4.83
CA GLN A 254 32.33 5.74 3.49
C GLN A 254 31.53 4.66 2.72
N ARG A 255 31.54 4.76 1.40
CA ARG A 255 30.95 3.71 0.56
C ARG A 255 31.84 2.47 0.62
N PRO A 256 31.31 1.29 1.02
CA PRO A 256 32.12 0.07 1.10
C PRO A 256 32.69 -0.32 -0.25
N SER A 257 33.97 -0.78 -0.24
CA SER A 257 34.63 -1.31 -1.45
C SER A 257 33.90 -2.58 -1.93
N LYS A 258 34.21 -2.99 -3.16
CA LYS A 258 33.70 -4.26 -3.70
C LYS A 258 34.23 -5.43 -2.87
N GLU A 259 35.52 -5.41 -2.55
CA GLU A 259 36.22 -6.45 -1.77
C GLU A 259 35.59 -6.59 -0.37
N THR A 260 35.31 -5.47 0.31
CA THR A 260 34.64 -5.47 1.63
C THR A 260 33.25 -6.09 1.54
N ARG A 261 32.46 -5.70 0.53
CA ARG A 261 31.12 -6.28 0.34
C ARG A 261 31.18 -7.77 0.03
N ASP A 262 32.12 -8.21 -0.79
CA ASP A 262 32.28 -9.60 -1.16
C ASP A 262 32.76 -10.46 0.02
N ALA A 263 33.63 -9.92 0.89
CA ALA A 263 34.04 -10.59 2.12
C ALA A 263 32.90 -10.77 3.10
N VAL A 264 32.15 -9.68 3.40
CA VAL A 264 31.00 -9.73 4.29
C VAL A 264 29.90 -10.66 3.73
N MET A 265 29.68 -10.65 2.42
CA MET A 265 28.72 -11.55 1.77
C MET A 265 29.13 -13.02 1.94
N ALA A 266 30.42 -13.35 1.87
CA ALA A 266 30.89 -14.72 2.04
C ALA A 266 30.67 -15.26 3.47
N GLU A 267 30.80 -14.40 4.49
CA GLU A 267 30.50 -14.76 5.87
C GLU A 267 29.00 -15.00 6.05
N VAL A 268 28.16 -14.08 5.57
CA VAL A 268 26.70 -14.19 5.67
C VAL A 268 26.17 -15.38 4.85
N ASP A 269 26.78 -15.70 3.70
CA ASP A 269 26.43 -16.87 2.89
C ASP A 269 26.65 -18.21 3.65
N ALA A 270 27.63 -18.28 4.56
CA ALA A 270 27.82 -19.47 5.39
C ALA A 270 26.67 -19.66 6.39
N GLU A 271 26.32 -18.58 7.09
CA GLU A 271 25.19 -18.56 8.03
C GLU A 271 23.84 -18.82 7.31
N ALA A 272 23.68 -18.25 6.12
CA ALA A 272 22.47 -18.39 5.30
C ALA A 272 22.20 -19.85 4.88
N ILE A 273 23.25 -20.62 4.51
CA ILE A 273 23.08 -22.02 4.16
C ILE A 273 22.54 -22.83 5.35
N GLU A 274 23.04 -22.54 6.57
CA GLU A 274 22.58 -23.23 7.77
C GLU A 274 21.12 -22.87 8.11
N LEU A 275 20.81 -21.56 8.15
CA LEU A 275 19.47 -21.08 8.50
C LEU A 275 18.42 -21.50 7.49
N PHE A 276 18.68 -21.35 6.19
CA PHE A 276 17.76 -21.83 5.15
C PHE A 276 17.66 -23.35 5.13
N GLY A 277 18.71 -24.09 5.50
CA GLY A 277 18.66 -25.54 5.66
C GLY A 277 17.70 -25.99 6.76
N LYS A 278 17.68 -25.26 7.90
CA LYS A 278 16.70 -25.50 8.97
C LYS A 278 15.28 -25.22 8.51
N VAL A 279 15.04 -24.08 7.86
CA VAL A 279 13.72 -23.73 7.31
C VAL A 279 13.28 -24.75 6.25
N GLN A 280 14.18 -25.20 5.36
CA GLN A 280 13.86 -26.20 4.35
C GLN A 280 13.44 -27.53 4.96
N LYS A 281 14.10 -27.97 6.03
CA LYS A 281 13.72 -29.17 6.76
C LYS A 281 12.32 -29.05 7.35
N GLU A 282 12.00 -27.95 8.03
CA GLU A 282 10.66 -27.71 8.58
C GLU A 282 9.58 -27.70 7.52
N VAL A 283 9.87 -27.08 6.35
CA VAL A 283 8.95 -27.05 5.21
C VAL A 283 8.73 -28.47 4.66
N SER A 284 9.78 -29.29 4.58
CA SER A 284 9.69 -30.69 4.13
C SER A 284 8.87 -31.54 5.11
N ASP A 285 9.11 -31.38 6.43
CA ASP A 285 8.37 -32.09 7.49
C ASP A 285 6.88 -31.70 7.48
N ALA A 286 6.60 -30.40 7.34
CA ALA A 286 5.23 -29.88 7.23
C ALA A 286 4.53 -30.41 5.97
N LYS A 287 5.24 -30.49 4.83
CA LYS A 287 4.70 -31.07 3.59
C LYS A 287 4.30 -32.53 3.73
N ALA A 288 5.05 -33.32 4.48
CA ALA A 288 4.74 -34.74 4.71
C ALA A 288 3.38 -34.90 5.41
N SER A 289 3.09 -34.07 6.41
CA SER A 289 1.87 -34.11 7.23
C SER A 289 0.69 -33.31 6.69
N ALA A 290 0.92 -32.39 5.74
CA ALA A 290 -0.11 -31.50 5.22
C ALA A 290 -1.16 -32.23 4.36
N PRO A 291 -2.41 -31.74 4.31
CA PRO A 291 -3.43 -32.26 3.42
C PRO A 291 -3.09 -31.98 1.95
N LYS A 292 -3.67 -32.80 1.05
CA LYS A 292 -3.35 -32.75 -0.40
C LYS A 292 -3.46 -31.37 -1.03
N ASN A 293 -4.46 -30.59 -0.63
CA ASN A 293 -4.69 -29.24 -1.14
C ASN A 293 -3.67 -28.19 -0.67
N ALA A 294 -2.93 -28.42 0.43
CA ALA A 294 -1.83 -27.56 0.89
C ALA A 294 -0.46 -27.99 0.32
N LYS A 295 -0.28 -29.27 -0.04
CA LYS A 295 1.03 -29.82 -0.45
C LYS A 295 1.66 -29.11 -1.64
N LYS A 296 0.85 -28.62 -2.60
CA LYS A 296 1.36 -27.91 -3.77
C LYS A 296 2.05 -26.60 -3.39
N ASP A 297 1.45 -25.81 -2.50
CA ASP A 297 1.98 -24.52 -2.08
C ASP A 297 3.23 -24.66 -1.23
N ILE A 298 3.22 -25.66 -0.32
CA ILE A 298 4.39 -25.99 0.50
C ILE A 298 5.55 -26.49 -0.40
N ALA A 299 5.28 -27.27 -1.44
CA ALA A 299 6.30 -27.74 -2.39
C ALA A 299 6.90 -26.58 -3.21
N GLU A 300 6.11 -25.57 -3.54
CA GLU A 300 6.61 -24.38 -4.23
C GLU A 300 7.54 -23.56 -3.32
N LEU A 301 7.19 -23.39 -2.05
CA LEU A 301 8.06 -22.74 -1.05
C LEU A 301 9.36 -23.53 -0.86
N GLU A 302 9.28 -24.86 -0.72
CA GLU A 302 10.45 -25.75 -0.61
C GLU A 302 11.41 -25.57 -1.80
N LYS A 303 10.87 -25.54 -3.03
CA LYS A 303 11.63 -25.29 -4.26
C LYS A 303 12.32 -23.93 -4.26
N ARG A 304 11.63 -22.88 -3.82
CA ARG A 304 12.21 -21.52 -3.70
C ARG A 304 13.40 -21.50 -2.75
N ILE A 305 13.28 -22.09 -1.56
CA ILE A 305 14.34 -22.21 -0.57
C ILE A 305 15.53 -22.98 -1.15
N GLY A 306 15.29 -24.14 -1.76
CA GLY A 306 16.31 -24.94 -2.40
C GLY A 306 17.08 -24.20 -3.51
N THR A 307 16.38 -23.38 -4.29
CA THR A 307 16.99 -22.53 -5.33
C THR A 307 17.93 -21.49 -4.72
N ILE A 308 17.54 -20.83 -3.62
CA ILE A 308 18.37 -19.85 -2.91
C ILE A 308 19.62 -20.53 -2.35
N ILE A 309 19.47 -21.65 -1.66
CA ILE A 309 20.61 -22.42 -1.12
C ILE A 309 21.59 -22.79 -2.24
N LYS A 310 21.08 -23.25 -3.38
CA LYS A 310 21.91 -23.58 -4.55
C LYS A 310 22.66 -22.36 -5.06
N GLN A 311 22.00 -21.22 -5.23
CA GLN A 311 22.63 -19.99 -5.69
C GLN A 311 23.74 -19.51 -4.73
N ILE A 312 23.53 -19.64 -3.42
CA ILE A 312 24.55 -19.32 -2.42
C ILE A 312 25.76 -20.26 -2.55
N ARG A 313 25.54 -21.57 -2.66
CA ARG A 313 26.60 -22.56 -2.86
C ARG A 313 27.40 -22.33 -4.14
N ASP A 314 26.72 -21.95 -5.22
CA ASP A 314 27.38 -21.69 -6.53
C ASP A 314 28.22 -20.40 -6.48
N ARG A 315 27.84 -19.39 -5.70
CA ARG A 315 28.70 -18.21 -5.44
C ARG A 315 29.97 -18.58 -4.69
N LYS A 316 29.89 -19.48 -3.71
CA LYS A 316 31.07 -19.96 -2.96
C LYS A 316 32.05 -20.74 -3.78
N LYS A 317 31.60 -21.43 -4.84
CA LYS A 317 32.50 -22.22 -5.73
C LYS A 317 33.24 -21.37 -6.76
N LYS A 318 32.76 -20.15 -7.04
CA LYS A 318 33.36 -19.22 -8.02
C LYS A 318 34.40 -18.28 -7.42
N LYS A 319 34.62 -18.32 -6.12
CA LYS A 319 35.67 -17.64 -5.37
C LYS A 319 36.79 -18.62 -5.02
#